data_296c32c904ce5d22db1fd9611097d29e
#
_entry.id   296c32c904ce5d22db1fd9611097d29e
#
_cell.length_a   1.000
_cell.length_b   1.000
_cell.length_c   1.000
_cell.angle_alpha   90.00
_cell.angle_beta   90.00
_cell.angle_gamma   90.00
#
_symmetry.space_group_name_H-M   'P 1'
#
loop_
_entity.id
_entity.type
_entity.pdbx_description
1 polymer ?
#
loop_
_entity_poly.entity_id
_entity_poly.type
_entity_poly.pdbx_seq_one_letter_code
_entity_poly.pdbx_strand_id
1 'polypeptide(L)'
;MKETIQTAAESFLPALWAMSRAMYDHPELGLEEVNSSRMLREWLAEQGFKVEENFHGLPTAFRAVYGSGRPVLGFLCEYDALPEVGHGCGHDLIGVVSAGAAAVLRQTVDAVGGTLIVYGTPDEEVTCTKVQLTDEGAFDELDVALMLHPYQKTCGRMGSIGIYPVQYEFFGKKCHANEAGPGSDCINALDAAVAAYLSVNQVKQYLDANIYGILNSGGTLPNIIP
;
A
#
# COMPACT_ATOMS: atom_id res chain seq x y z
N MET A 1 18.58 -7.52 -27.52
CA MET A 1 17.80 -7.61 -26.24
C MET A 1 17.72 -6.29 -25.51
N LYS A 2 18.81 -5.69 -25.01
CA LYS A 2 18.74 -4.41 -24.25
C LYS A 2 18.11 -3.27 -25.06
N GLU A 3 18.54 -3.10 -26.32
CA GLU A 3 18.00 -2.10 -27.24
C GLU A 3 16.51 -2.33 -27.55
N THR A 4 16.10 -3.58 -27.73
CA THR A 4 14.70 -3.97 -27.94
C THR A 4 13.81 -3.62 -26.74
N ILE A 5 14.31 -3.88 -25.51
CA ILE A 5 13.64 -3.54 -24.26
C ILE A 5 13.47 -2.02 -24.14
N GLN A 6 14.53 -1.25 -24.44
CA GLN A 6 14.48 0.20 -24.36
C GLN A 6 13.48 0.80 -25.35
N THR A 7 13.52 0.35 -26.61
CA THR A 7 12.58 0.80 -27.65
C THR A 7 11.13 0.48 -27.27
N ALA A 8 10.85 -0.71 -26.74
CA ALA A 8 9.52 -1.08 -26.27
C ALA A 8 9.09 -0.19 -25.09
N ALA A 9 9.98 0.06 -24.12
CA ALA A 9 9.70 0.94 -23.02
C ALA A 9 9.33 2.36 -23.48
N GLU A 10 10.13 2.93 -24.39
CA GLU A 10 9.88 4.25 -24.95
C GLU A 10 8.53 4.34 -25.68
N SER A 11 8.10 3.27 -26.34
CA SER A 11 6.80 3.24 -27.03
C SER A 11 5.60 3.25 -26.06
N PHE A 12 5.75 2.73 -24.86
CA PHE A 12 4.69 2.69 -23.84
C PHE A 12 4.63 3.95 -22.99
N LEU A 13 5.71 4.75 -22.92
CA LEU A 13 5.79 5.92 -22.04
C LEU A 13 4.59 6.87 -22.14
N PRO A 14 4.07 7.25 -23.34
CA PRO A 14 2.93 8.16 -23.41
C PRO A 14 1.67 7.63 -22.71
N ALA A 15 1.37 6.33 -22.87
CA ALA A 15 0.19 5.71 -22.25
C ALA A 15 0.39 5.54 -20.74
N LEU A 16 1.56 5.08 -20.31
CA LEU A 16 1.90 4.91 -18.89
C LEU A 16 1.88 6.25 -18.16
N TRP A 17 2.43 7.31 -18.77
CA TRP A 17 2.40 8.65 -18.22
C TRP A 17 0.97 9.20 -18.09
N ALA A 18 0.13 8.98 -19.10
CA ALA A 18 -1.27 9.39 -19.06
C ALA A 18 -2.04 8.68 -17.95
N MET A 19 -1.79 7.38 -17.72
CA MET A 19 -2.41 6.62 -16.62
C MET A 19 -1.95 7.14 -15.25
N SER A 20 -0.62 7.28 -15.04
CA SER A 20 -0.09 7.84 -13.78
C SER A 20 -0.68 9.22 -13.51
N ARG A 21 -0.74 10.08 -14.53
CA ARG A 21 -1.32 11.42 -14.38
C ARG A 21 -2.81 11.37 -14.02
N ALA A 22 -3.58 10.46 -14.62
CA ALA A 22 -4.99 10.30 -14.30
C ALA A 22 -5.21 9.82 -12.87
N MET A 23 -4.40 8.87 -12.37
CA MET A 23 -4.43 8.42 -10.97
C MET A 23 -4.06 9.56 -10.03
N TYR A 24 -3.00 10.31 -10.34
CA TYR A 24 -2.54 11.44 -9.52
C TYR A 24 -3.59 12.55 -9.41
N ASP A 25 -4.27 12.88 -10.51
CA ASP A 25 -5.31 13.93 -10.55
C ASP A 25 -6.63 13.48 -9.91
N HIS A 26 -6.85 12.15 -9.77
CA HIS A 26 -8.06 11.54 -9.20
C HIS A 26 -7.68 10.43 -8.22
N PRO A 27 -7.08 10.78 -7.07
CA PRO A 27 -6.59 9.79 -6.10
C PRO A 27 -7.75 9.02 -5.48
N GLU A 28 -7.58 7.69 -5.37
CA GLU A 28 -8.53 6.77 -4.76
C GLU A 28 -7.89 6.12 -3.53
N LEU A 29 -8.66 6.00 -2.45
CA LEU A 29 -8.19 5.40 -1.20
C LEU A 29 -8.19 3.87 -1.27
N GLY A 30 -7.49 3.25 -0.34
CA GLY A 30 -7.40 1.80 -0.24
C GLY A 30 -8.75 1.10 -0.25
N LEU A 31 -8.87 0.02 -1.03
CA LEU A 31 -10.07 -0.75 -1.37
C LEU A 31 -11.16 0.01 -2.15
N GLU A 32 -10.93 1.27 -2.47
CA GLU A 32 -11.81 2.12 -3.28
C GLU A 32 -11.15 2.50 -4.64
N GLU A 33 -10.01 1.90 -5.00
CA GLU A 33 -9.20 2.19 -6.20
C GLU A 33 -9.82 1.59 -7.48
N VAL A 34 -11.11 1.84 -7.69
CA VAL A 34 -11.89 1.22 -8.78
C VAL A 34 -11.38 1.63 -10.15
N ASN A 35 -11.11 2.91 -10.36
CA ASN A 35 -10.66 3.44 -11.65
C ASN A 35 -9.18 3.14 -11.89
N SER A 36 -8.33 3.26 -10.86
CA SER A 36 -6.90 2.97 -10.93
C SER A 36 -6.66 1.51 -11.30
N SER A 37 -7.31 0.59 -10.58
CA SER A 37 -7.28 -0.85 -10.89
C SER A 37 -7.80 -1.14 -12.29
N ARG A 38 -8.95 -0.54 -12.68
CA ARG A 38 -9.55 -0.74 -14.00
C ARG A 38 -8.61 -0.29 -15.12
N MET A 39 -8.01 0.88 -15.03
CA MET A 39 -7.08 1.40 -16.04
C MET A 39 -5.88 0.46 -16.25
N LEU A 40 -5.27 -0.04 -15.16
CA LEU A 40 -4.17 -1.00 -15.24
C LEU A 40 -4.60 -2.32 -15.86
N ARG A 41 -5.74 -2.87 -15.46
CA ARG A 41 -6.29 -4.13 -15.98
C ARG A 41 -6.61 -4.05 -17.48
N GLU A 42 -7.30 -2.99 -17.90
CA GLU A 42 -7.68 -2.76 -19.30
C GLU A 42 -6.42 -2.62 -20.16
N TRP A 43 -5.45 -1.80 -19.71
CA TRP A 43 -4.20 -1.64 -20.44
C TRP A 43 -3.39 -2.94 -20.54
N LEU A 44 -3.29 -3.72 -19.45
CA LEU A 44 -2.62 -5.03 -19.49
C LEU A 44 -3.34 -6.03 -20.41
N ALA A 45 -4.67 -6.03 -20.42
CA ALA A 45 -5.45 -6.85 -21.36
C ALA A 45 -5.17 -6.47 -22.82
N GLU A 46 -5.09 -5.18 -23.14
CA GLU A 46 -4.67 -4.68 -24.47
C GLU A 46 -3.25 -5.15 -24.83
N GLN A 47 -2.38 -5.28 -23.81
CA GLN A 47 -1.04 -5.82 -23.98
C GLN A 47 -1.03 -7.37 -24.06
N GLY A 48 -2.16 -8.05 -24.09
CA GLY A 48 -2.28 -9.50 -24.25
C GLY A 48 -2.14 -10.32 -22.97
N PHE A 49 -2.19 -9.69 -21.80
CA PHE A 49 -2.25 -10.40 -20.53
C PHE A 49 -3.67 -10.95 -20.31
N LYS A 50 -3.74 -12.15 -19.75
CA LYS A 50 -5.01 -12.71 -19.25
C LYS A 50 -5.26 -12.18 -17.83
N VAL A 51 -6.28 -11.36 -17.68
CA VAL A 51 -6.59 -10.67 -16.42
C VAL A 51 -7.66 -11.45 -15.64
N GLU A 52 -7.40 -11.64 -14.35
CA GLU A 52 -8.32 -12.13 -13.32
C GLU A 52 -8.63 -10.98 -12.37
N GLU A 53 -9.89 -10.64 -12.21
CA GLU A 53 -10.39 -9.58 -11.34
C GLU A 53 -10.81 -10.13 -9.98
N ASN A 54 -10.97 -9.24 -8.99
CA ASN A 54 -11.34 -9.60 -7.61
C ASN A 54 -10.46 -10.71 -7.03
N PHE A 55 -9.16 -10.61 -7.28
CA PHE A 55 -8.19 -11.60 -6.90
C PHE A 55 -8.18 -11.79 -5.38
N HIS A 56 -8.28 -13.04 -4.91
CA HIS A 56 -8.47 -13.41 -3.51
C HIS A 56 -9.62 -12.68 -2.79
N GLY A 57 -10.70 -12.35 -3.53
CA GLY A 57 -11.88 -11.69 -2.97
C GLY A 57 -11.72 -10.21 -2.67
N LEU A 58 -10.60 -9.61 -3.03
CA LEU A 58 -10.36 -8.17 -2.90
C LEU A 58 -10.90 -7.44 -4.15
N PRO A 59 -11.88 -6.52 -4.01
CA PRO A 59 -12.62 -5.96 -5.15
C PRO A 59 -11.75 -5.24 -6.19
N THR A 60 -10.67 -4.59 -5.74
CA THR A 60 -9.77 -3.82 -6.60
C THR A 60 -8.47 -4.55 -6.91
N ALA A 61 -8.22 -5.73 -6.30
CA ALA A 61 -7.07 -6.57 -6.62
C ALA A 61 -7.26 -7.30 -7.95
N PHE A 62 -6.15 -7.56 -8.63
CA PHE A 62 -6.14 -8.33 -9.87
C PHE A 62 -4.86 -9.14 -10.03
N ARG A 63 -4.93 -10.16 -10.88
CA ARG A 63 -3.77 -10.92 -11.34
C ARG A 63 -3.80 -10.98 -12.87
N ALA A 64 -2.74 -10.53 -13.52
CA ALA A 64 -2.62 -10.53 -14.98
C ALA A 64 -1.43 -11.38 -15.42
N VAL A 65 -1.66 -12.36 -16.29
CA VAL A 65 -0.66 -13.37 -16.67
C VAL A 65 -0.34 -13.32 -18.16
N TYR A 66 0.94 -13.41 -18.50
CA TYR A 66 1.44 -13.56 -19.86
C TYR A 66 2.50 -14.63 -19.95
N GLY A 67 2.48 -15.44 -21.01
CA GLY A 67 3.41 -16.55 -21.22
C GLY A 67 3.08 -17.81 -20.42
N SER A 68 4.00 -18.75 -20.37
CA SER A 68 3.86 -20.00 -19.61
C SER A 68 5.22 -20.63 -19.32
N GLY A 69 5.27 -21.43 -18.25
CA GLY A 69 6.51 -22.11 -17.83
C GLY A 69 7.37 -21.24 -16.91
N ARG A 70 8.58 -21.70 -16.64
CA ARG A 70 9.53 -21.03 -15.74
C ARG A 70 10.65 -20.33 -16.53
N PRO A 71 11.24 -19.25 -16.00
CA PRO A 71 10.97 -18.65 -14.68
C PRO A 71 9.62 -17.92 -14.64
N VAL A 72 9.04 -17.80 -13.43
CA VAL A 72 7.84 -17.01 -13.14
C VAL A 72 8.25 -15.70 -12.47
N LEU A 73 8.06 -14.58 -13.14
CA LEU A 73 8.41 -13.25 -12.66
C LEU A 73 7.16 -12.48 -12.29
N GLY A 74 7.07 -12.07 -11.01
CA GLY A 74 5.98 -11.27 -10.49
C GLY A 74 6.34 -9.78 -10.44
N PHE A 75 5.40 -8.92 -10.83
CA PHE A 75 5.47 -7.47 -10.74
C PHE A 75 4.33 -6.99 -9.85
N LEU A 76 4.66 -6.27 -8.77
CA LEU A 76 3.67 -5.77 -7.84
C LEU A 76 3.28 -4.33 -8.20
N CYS A 77 1.99 -4.08 -8.34
CA CYS A 77 1.38 -2.79 -8.63
C CYS A 77 0.61 -2.29 -7.42
N GLU A 78 1.07 -1.23 -6.79
CA GLU A 78 0.32 -0.42 -5.84
C GLU A 78 -0.32 0.75 -6.59
N TYR A 79 -1.47 1.23 -6.12
CA TYR A 79 -2.20 2.33 -6.75
C TYR A 79 -3.16 3.06 -5.80
N ASP A 80 -3.13 2.77 -4.51
CA ASP A 80 -3.87 3.47 -3.48
C ASP A 80 -3.23 4.81 -3.12
N ALA A 81 -4.03 5.75 -2.65
CA ALA A 81 -3.63 7.08 -2.24
C ALA A 81 -3.85 7.28 -0.73
N LEU A 82 -3.09 8.22 -0.16
CA LEU A 82 -3.24 8.63 1.24
C LEU A 82 -4.45 9.57 1.41
N PRO A 83 -5.22 9.44 2.51
CA PRO A 83 -6.25 10.41 2.86
C PRO A 83 -5.68 11.84 2.92
N GLU A 84 -6.38 12.80 2.36
CA GLU A 84 -6.03 14.24 2.35
C GLU A 84 -4.71 14.62 1.65
N VAL A 85 -3.83 13.66 1.37
CA VAL A 85 -2.50 13.86 0.76
C VAL A 85 -2.49 13.47 -0.74
N GLY A 86 -3.31 12.50 -1.14
CA GLY A 86 -3.26 11.92 -2.48
C GLY A 86 -2.06 10.98 -2.65
N HIS A 87 -1.47 10.92 -3.84
CA HIS A 87 -0.34 10.03 -4.16
C HIS A 87 1.00 10.53 -3.60
N GLY A 88 1.05 10.81 -2.29
CA GLY A 88 2.26 11.26 -1.60
C GLY A 88 3.38 10.22 -1.57
N CYS A 89 3.07 8.93 -1.59
CA CYS A 89 4.01 7.82 -1.66
C CYS A 89 4.38 7.42 -3.10
N GLY A 90 3.66 7.96 -4.11
CA GLY A 90 3.95 7.71 -5.52
C GLY A 90 3.43 6.36 -6.03
N HIS A 91 2.34 5.83 -5.45
CA HIS A 91 1.74 4.57 -5.89
C HIS A 91 1.16 4.66 -7.32
N ASP A 92 0.78 5.86 -7.78
CA ASP A 92 0.45 6.14 -9.18
C ASP A 92 1.60 5.79 -10.14
N LEU A 93 2.85 5.97 -9.71
CA LEU A 93 4.04 5.58 -10.47
C LEU A 93 4.35 4.08 -10.31
N ILE A 94 4.19 3.52 -9.11
CA ILE A 94 4.49 2.11 -8.84
C ILE A 94 3.62 1.21 -9.71
N GLY A 95 2.32 1.47 -9.77
CA GLY A 95 1.38 0.71 -10.59
C GLY A 95 1.74 0.70 -12.07
N VAL A 96 1.94 1.89 -12.65
CA VAL A 96 2.22 1.99 -14.09
C VAL A 96 3.61 1.49 -14.47
N VAL A 97 4.62 1.69 -13.61
CA VAL A 97 5.99 1.19 -13.87
C VAL A 97 6.03 -0.33 -13.83
N SER A 98 5.37 -0.95 -12.85
CA SER A 98 5.31 -2.41 -12.72
C SER A 98 4.57 -3.04 -13.89
N ALA A 99 3.42 -2.50 -14.28
CA ALA A 99 2.67 -2.94 -15.46
C ALA A 99 3.49 -2.76 -16.74
N GLY A 100 4.11 -1.60 -16.91
CA GLY A 100 4.97 -1.29 -18.07
C GLY A 100 6.17 -2.20 -18.16
N ALA A 101 6.86 -2.49 -17.06
CA ALA A 101 8.01 -3.38 -17.01
C ALA A 101 7.64 -4.80 -17.46
N ALA A 102 6.51 -5.34 -16.97
CA ALA A 102 6.00 -6.62 -17.40
C ALA A 102 5.68 -6.62 -18.91
N ALA A 103 4.98 -5.60 -19.41
CA ALA A 103 4.61 -5.51 -20.82
C ALA A 103 5.83 -5.43 -21.76
N VAL A 104 6.88 -4.72 -21.35
CA VAL A 104 8.14 -4.63 -22.11
C VAL A 104 8.83 -5.99 -22.24
N LEU A 105 8.73 -6.84 -21.22
CA LEU A 105 9.39 -8.16 -21.22
C LEU A 105 8.67 -9.23 -22.04
N ARG A 106 7.45 -8.98 -22.55
CA ARG A 106 6.70 -9.96 -23.35
C ARG A 106 7.50 -10.54 -24.49
N GLN A 107 8.16 -9.68 -25.31
CA GLN A 107 8.96 -10.16 -26.43
C GLN A 107 10.12 -11.06 -25.99
N THR A 108 10.66 -10.83 -24.79
CA THR A 108 11.68 -11.71 -24.22
C THR A 108 11.08 -13.08 -23.87
N VAL A 109 9.92 -13.08 -23.22
CA VAL A 109 9.20 -14.32 -22.90
C VAL A 109 8.80 -15.09 -24.14
N ASP A 110 8.33 -14.42 -25.20
CA ASP A 110 8.02 -15.04 -26.48
C ASP A 110 9.26 -15.74 -27.11
N ALA A 111 10.45 -15.19 -26.89
CA ALA A 111 11.68 -15.71 -27.45
C ALA A 111 12.32 -16.83 -26.61
N VAL A 112 12.24 -16.77 -25.29
CA VAL A 112 13.00 -17.68 -24.41
C VAL A 112 12.11 -18.51 -23.46
N GLY A 113 10.81 -18.28 -23.43
CA GLY A 113 9.86 -18.88 -22.50
C GLY A 113 9.84 -18.16 -21.14
N GLY A 114 8.96 -18.62 -20.27
CA GLY A 114 8.72 -18.05 -18.93
C GLY A 114 7.34 -17.45 -18.77
N THR A 115 7.04 -17.00 -17.57
CA THR A 115 5.75 -16.40 -17.22
C THR A 115 5.97 -15.03 -16.58
N LEU A 116 5.19 -14.04 -17.00
CA LEU A 116 5.08 -12.74 -16.38
C LEU A 116 3.73 -12.65 -15.65
N ILE A 117 3.74 -12.25 -14.41
CA ILE A 117 2.52 -12.02 -13.63
C ILE A 117 2.58 -10.61 -13.06
N VAL A 118 1.51 -9.86 -13.29
CA VAL A 118 1.31 -8.55 -12.67
C VAL A 118 0.22 -8.71 -11.62
N TYR A 119 0.56 -8.38 -10.39
CA TYR A 119 -0.39 -8.38 -9.26
C TYR A 119 -0.78 -6.96 -8.93
N GLY A 120 -2.06 -6.64 -9.03
CA GLY A 120 -2.63 -5.45 -8.45
C GLY A 120 -2.84 -5.66 -6.96
N THR A 121 -2.10 -4.94 -6.15
CA THR A 121 -2.08 -5.05 -4.69
C THR A 121 -2.62 -3.77 -4.07
N PRO A 122 -3.96 -3.66 -3.88
CA PRO A 122 -4.60 -2.47 -3.34
C PRO A 122 -4.27 -2.27 -1.86
N ASP A 123 -4.57 -1.06 -1.34
CA ASP A 123 -4.59 -0.74 0.10
C ASP A 123 -3.30 -1.12 0.83
N GLU A 124 -2.17 -0.58 0.37
CA GLU A 124 -0.88 -0.73 1.05
C GLU A 124 -0.84 0.11 2.32
N GLU A 125 -1.39 1.32 2.27
CA GLU A 125 -1.22 2.37 3.27
C GLU A 125 -2.01 2.14 4.57
N VAL A 126 -3.06 1.33 4.54
CA VAL A 126 -3.95 1.15 5.71
C VAL A 126 -3.93 -0.29 6.21
N THR A 127 -4.40 -1.25 5.41
CA THR A 127 -4.49 -2.66 5.85
C THR A 127 -3.35 -3.53 5.34
N CYS A 128 -2.57 -3.04 4.36
CA CYS A 128 -1.49 -3.77 3.71
C CYS A 128 -1.95 -5.14 3.18
N THR A 129 -2.86 -5.13 2.21
CA THR A 129 -3.48 -6.35 1.64
C THR A 129 -2.47 -7.37 1.12
N LYS A 130 -1.22 -6.95 0.84
CA LYS A 130 -0.13 -7.89 0.50
C LYS A 130 0.14 -8.91 1.59
N VAL A 131 -0.12 -8.59 2.86
CA VAL A 131 -0.01 -9.55 3.97
C VAL A 131 -1.06 -10.65 3.80
N GLN A 132 -2.33 -10.27 3.60
CA GLN A 132 -3.41 -11.23 3.33
C GLN A 132 -3.08 -12.10 2.10
N LEU A 133 -2.70 -11.48 0.99
CA LEU A 133 -2.35 -12.19 -0.24
C LEU A 133 -1.18 -13.19 -0.02
N THR A 134 -0.20 -12.81 0.81
CA THR A 134 0.93 -13.69 1.16
C THR A 134 0.46 -14.88 2.01
N ASP A 135 -0.35 -14.64 3.03
CA ASP A 135 -0.87 -15.68 3.91
C ASP A 135 -1.77 -16.68 3.15
N GLU A 136 -2.44 -16.21 2.10
CA GLU A 136 -3.27 -17.02 1.21
C GLU A 136 -2.49 -17.69 0.06
N GLY A 137 -1.16 -17.53 0.03
CA GLY A 137 -0.27 -18.18 -0.95
C GLY A 137 -0.28 -17.57 -2.35
N ALA A 138 -0.79 -16.34 -2.51
CA ALA A 138 -0.91 -15.68 -3.81
C ALA A 138 0.42 -15.57 -4.59
N PHE A 139 1.54 -15.54 -3.88
CA PHE A 139 2.88 -15.33 -4.45
C PHE A 139 3.75 -16.59 -4.47
N ASP A 140 3.24 -17.74 -4.04
CA ASP A 140 4.02 -18.99 -3.91
C ASP A 140 4.53 -19.54 -5.24
N GLU A 141 3.87 -19.19 -6.34
CA GLU A 141 4.28 -19.63 -7.68
C GLU A 141 5.50 -18.87 -8.24
N LEU A 142 5.89 -17.73 -7.63
CA LEU A 142 6.93 -16.85 -8.16
C LEU A 142 8.33 -17.40 -7.90
N ASP A 143 9.19 -17.29 -8.91
CA ASP A 143 10.64 -17.43 -8.75
C ASP A 143 11.28 -16.10 -8.34
N VAL A 144 10.71 -14.97 -8.77
CA VAL A 144 11.17 -13.60 -8.46
C VAL A 144 9.97 -12.67 -8.35
N ALA A 145 9.94 -11.85 -7.30
CA ALA A 145 9.02 -10.73 -7.15
C ALA A 145 9.78 -9.40 -7.31
N LEU A 146 9.23 -8.48 -8.09
CA LEU A 146 9.82 -7.19 -8.42
C LEU A 146 8.81 -6.07 -8.16
N MET A 147 9.28 -4.98 -7.55
CA MET A 147 8.57 -3.74 -7.39
C MET A 147 9.56 -2.58 -7.46
N LEU A 148 9.17 -1.48 -8.09
CA LEU A 148 9.95 -0.24 -8.09
C LEU A 148 9.17 0.80 -7.28
N HIS A 149 9.74 1.24 -6.16
CA HIS A 149 9.15 2.25 -5.30
C HIS A 149 9.92 3.57 -5.41
N PRO A 150 9.26 4.72 -5.65
CA PRO A 150 9.91 6.03 -5.62
C PRO A 150 10.57 6.30 -4.27
N TYR A 151 11.79 6.81 -4.28
CA TYR A 151 12.53 7.15 -3.07
C TYR A 151 13.59 8.23 -3.32
N GLN A 152 14.17 8.78 -2.25
CA GLN A 152 15.18 9.84 -2.34
C GLN A 152 16.49 9.40 -2.99
N LYS A 153 16.76 8.11 -3.08
CA LYS A 153 17.99 7.55 -3.64
C LYS A 153 17.68 6.38 -4.54
N THR A 154 18.39 6.27 -5.65
CA THR A 154 18.34 5.08 -6.52
C THR A 154 19.19 3.98 -5.90
N CYS A 155 18.58 2.85 -5.56
CA CYS A 155 19.25 1.66 -5.05
C CYS A 155 18.57 0.38 -5.56
N GLY A 156 19.34 -0.68 -5.74
CA GLY A 156 18.82 -1.97 -6.23
C GLY A 156 18.13 -2.81 -5.15
N ARG A 157 18.30 -2.46 -3.88
CA ARG A 157 17.67 -3.12 -2.73
C ARG A 157 17.57 -2.14 -1.57
N MET A 158 16.40 -2.04 -1.00
CA MET A 158 16.19 -1.38 0.28
C MET A 158 15.99 -2.43 1.38
N GLY A 159 16.57 -2.18 2.54
CA GLY A 159 16.20 -2.89 3.76
C GLY A 159 14.90 -2.30 4.30
N SER A 160 14.01 -3.14 4.82
CA SER A 160 12.84 -2.72 5.57
C SER A 160 12.92 -3.22 7.00
N ILE A 161 12.25 -2.53 7.90
CA ILE A 161 12.03 -2.96 9.28
C ILE A 161 10.58 -3.43 9.40
N GLY A 162 10.34 -4.42 10.28
CA GLY A 162 8.99 -4.88 10.57
C GLY A 162 8.17 -3.76 11.24
N ILE A 163 6.85 -3.74 10.96
CA ILE A 163 5.88 -2.87 11.61
C ILE A 163 4.99 -3.71 12.50
N TYR A 164 4.75 -3.23 13.72
CA TYR A 164 3.83 -3.85 14.66
C TYR A 164 2.83 -2.80 15.16
N PRO A 165 1.60 -2.76 14.63
CA PRO A 165 0.58 -1.83 15.09
C PRO A 165 0.02 -2.27 16.45
N VAL A 166 -0.11 -1.30 17.38
CA VAL A 166 -0.68 -1.54 18.71
C VAL A 166 -1.70 -0.44 18.99
N GLN A 167 -2.91 -0.85 19.38
CA GLN A 167 -3.95 0.05 19.85
C GLN A 167 -4.13 -0.11 21.36
N TYR A 168 -4.10 0.99 22.08
CA TYR A 168 -4.43 1.06 23.51
C TYR A 168 -5.75 1.78 23.70
N GLU A 169 -6.66 1.16 24.43
CA GLU A 169 -7.94 1.75 24.80
C GLU A 169 -7.98 2.01 26.31
N PHE A 170 -8.35 3.22 26.68
CA PHE A 170 -8.51 3.63 28.06
C PHE A 170 -9.98 3.90 28.33
N PHE A 171 -10.50 3.32 29.42
CA PHE A 171 -11.88 3.45 29.82
C PHE A 171 -12.00 4.29 31.08
N GLY A 172 -12.89 5.29 31.05
CA GLY A 172 -13.13 6.20 32.13
C GLY A 172 -14.57 6.21 32.58
N LYS A 173 -14.89 7.15 33.46
CA LYS A 173 -16.25 7.44 33.86
C LYS A 173 -16.57 8.89 33.55
N LYS A 174 -17.38 9.08 32.53
CA LYS A 174 -17.77 10.39 31.99
C LYS A 174 -18.51 11.24 33.00
N CYS A 175 -18.17 12.52 33.08
CA CYS A 175 -18.88 13.50 33.88
C CYS A 175 -18.73 14.92 33.33
N HIS A 176 -19.54 15.87 33.84
CA HIS A 176 -19.30 17.29 33.58
C HIS A 176 -18.07 17.77 34.36
N ALA A 177 -17.23 18.62 33.77
CA ALA A 177 -15.99 19.09 34.41
C ALA A 177 -16.21 19.75 35.78
N ASN A 178 -17.36 20.38 36.01
CA ASN A 178 -17.72 20.98 37.32
C ASN A 178 -17.99 19.93 38.44
N GLU A 179 -18.20 18.69 38.07
CA GLU A 179 -18.43 17.56 38.97
C GLU A 179 -17.13 16.83 39.32
N ALA A 180 -16.06 17.14 38.60
CA ALA A 180 -14.75 16.54 38.83
C ALA A 180 -14.07 17.18 40.03
N GLY A 181 -13.49 16.36 40.91
CA GLY A 181 -12.76 16.83 42.07
C GLY A 181 -12.63 15.76 43.14
N PRO A 182 -12.06 16.13 44.32
CA PRO A 182 -11.92 15.18 45.43
C PRO A 182 -13.29 14.60 45.87
N GLY A 183 -13.40 13.27 45.83
CA GLY A 183 -14.64 12.55 46.13
C GLY A 183 -15.59 12.35 44.96
N SER A 184 -15.22 12.83 43.76
CA SER A 184 -15.96 12.56 42.52
C SER A 184 -15.73 11.13 42.04
N ASP A 185 -16.73 10.57 41.39
CA ASP A 185 -16.63 9.29 40.66
C ASP A 185 -16.09 9.44 39.26
N CYS A 186 -15.74 10.65 38.83
CA CYS A 186 -15.22 10.91 37.49
C CYS A 186 -13.83 10.26 37.29
N ILE A 187 -13.65 9.60 36.17
CA ILE A 187 -12.37 8.98 35.77
C ILE A 187 -12.03 9.45 34.35
N ASN A 188 -11.00 10.29 34.23
CA ASN A 188 -10.59 10.83 32.95
C ASN A 188 -9.74 9.84 32.18
N ALA A 189 -10.32 9.20 31.16
CA ALA A 189 -9.61 8.29 30.28
C ALA A 189 -8.55 9.00 29.42
N LEU A 190 -8.77 10.27 29.07
CA LEU A 190 -7.81 11.07 28.29
C LEU A 190 -6.51 11.31 29.08
N ASP A 191 -6.60 11.59 30.39
CA ASP A 191 -5.38 11.77 31.21
C ASP A 191 -4.53 10.50 31.22
N ALA A 192 -5.14 9.32 31.28
CA ALA A 192 -4.45 8.05 31.20
C ALA A 192 -3.79 7.84 29.82
N ALA A 193 -4.51 8.16 28.74
CA ALA A 193 -3.98 8.06 27.39
C ALA A 193 -2.79 9.00 27.15
N VAL A 194 -2.89 10.25 27.62
CA VAL A 194 -1.82 11.24 27.52
C VAL A 194 -0.60 10.80 28.35
N ALA A 195 -0.81 10.31 29.57
CA ALA A 195 0.26 9.82 30.42
C ALA A 195 0.98 8.62 29.79
N ALA A 196 0.25 7.67 29.19
CA ALA A 196 0.82 6.55 28.47
C ALA A 196 1.65 7.01 27.26
N TYR A 197 1.11 7.93 26.45
CA TYR A 197 1.82 8.50 25.30
C TYR A 197 3.15 9.16 25.71
N LEU A 198 3.13 9.97 26.76
CA LEU A 198 4.33 10.62 27.30
C LEU A 198 5.33 9.59 27.82
N SER A 199 4.88 8.56 28.53
CA SER A 199 5.73 7.49 29.05
C SER A 199 6.43 6.71 27.95
N VAL A 200 5.72 6.37 26.87
CA VAL A 200 6.30 5.73 25.68
C VAL A 200 7.38 6.63 25.06
N ASN A 201 7.12 7.93 24.93
CA ASN A 201 8.10 8.88 24.41
C ASN A 201 9.38 9.00 25.27
N GLN A 202 9.27 8.76 26.58
CA GLN A 202 10.43 8.78 27.48
C GLN A 202 11.30 7.51 27.31
N VAL A 203 10.69 6.36 27.07
CA VAL A 203 11.43 5.07 26.99
C VAL A 203 11.91 4.72 25.59
N LYS A 204 11.29 5.26 24.53
CA LYS A 204 11.63 4.90 23.14
C LYS A 204 13.12 5.12 22.79
N GLN A 205 13.79 6.06 23.43
CA GLN A 205 15.22 6.31 23.23
C GLN A 205 16.15 5.17 23.69
N TYR A 206 15.62 4.23 24.50
CA TYR A 206 16.34 3.07 25.01
C TYR A 206 16.02 1.79 24.25
N LEU A 207 15.14 1.87 23.25
CA LEU A 207 14.67 0.73 22.46
C LEU A 207 15.27 0.78 21.05
N ASP A 208 15.66 -0.36 20.53
CA ASP A 208 16.05 -0.51 19.12
C ASP A 208 14.78 -0.62 18.26
N ALA A 209 13.96 0.42 18.31
CA ALA A 209 12.69 0.51 17.59
C ALA A 209 12.29 1.96 17.32
N ASN A 210 11.69 2.21 16.18
CA ASN A 210 11.01 3.47 15.91
C ASN A 210 9.57 3.38 16.41
N ILE A 211 9.18 4.24 17.35
CA ILE A 211 7.84 4.25 17.92
C ILE A 211 7.17 5.58 17.59
N TYR A 212 6.04 5.49 16.89
CA TYR A 212 5.16 6.61 16.55
C TYR A 212 3.74 6.31 17.03
N GLY A 213 2.97 7.35 17.31
CA GLY A 213 1.59 7.15 17.76
C GLY A 213 0.76 8.41 17.57
N ILE A 214 -0.54 8.22 17.53
CA ILE A 214 -1.56 9.29 17.51
C ILE A 214 -2.60 9.01 18.60
N LEU A 215 -3.33 10.03 18.97
CA LEU A 215 -4.55 9.91 19.80
C LEU A 215 -5.75 9.96 18.88
N ASN A 216 -6.39 8.80 18.66
CA ASN A 216 -7.55 8.68 17.78
C ASN A 216 -8.80 9.34 18.35
N SER A 217 -8.93 9.38 19.68
CA SER A 217 -10.08 9.98 20.38
C SER A 217 -9.64 10.51 21.74
N GLY A 218 -10.17 11.64 22.14
CA GLY A 218 -9.87 12.30 23.42
C GLY A 218 -11.07 13.05 23.99
N GLY A 219 -12.28 12.73 23.52
CA GLY A 219 -13.51 13.42 23.90
C GLY A 219 -14.01 14.35 22.80
N THR A 220 -15.17 14.99 23.06
CA THR A 220 -15.86 15.84 22.06
C THR A 220 -16.05 17.29 22.50
N LEU A 221 -16.10 17.55 23.79
CA LEU A 221 -16.31 18.88 24.39
C LEU A 221 -15.36 19.07 25.56
N PRO A 222 -14.75 20.26 25.73
CA PRO A 222 -13.75 20.49 26.77
C PRO A 222 -14.33 20.52 28.20
N ASN A 223 -15.63 20.71 28.34
CA ASN A 223 -16.33 20.68 29.60
C ASN A 223 -16.92 19.30 29.97
N ILE A 224 -16.62 18.28 29.19
CA ILE A 224 -17.02 16.89 29.45
C ILE A 224 -15.77 16.03 29.56
N ILE A 225 -15.52 15.48 30.72
CA ILE A 225 -14.45 14.50 30.94
C ILE A 225 -14.83 13.20 30.21
N PRO A 226 -13.98 12.69 29.31
CA PRO A 226 -14.29 11.51 28.50
C PRO A 226 -14.11 10.20 29.27
#